data_5ba2c80a4e4f31373060109a628df8d0
#
_entry.id   5ba2c80a4e4f31373060109a628df8d0
#
_cell.length_a   1.000
_cell.length_b   1.000
_cell.length_c   1.000
_cell.angle_alpha   90.00
_cell.angle_beta   90.00
_cell.angle_gamma   90.00
#
_symmetry.space_group_name_H-M   'P 1'
#
loop_
_entity.id
_entity.type
_entity.pdbx_description
1 polymer ?
#
loop_
_entity_poly.entity_id
_entity_poly.type
_entity_poly.pdbx_seq_one_letter_code
_entity_poly.pdbx_strand_id
1 'polypeptide(L)'
;MDIEVINLGLKLDISGFSGVAANKNYAGTAFALMDKMWPVIKAKGLKHKGLNIWVYEAGEKVFAGVELENQAITDTGLEQKTVLLTKYAYYKHIGPYSRLKQAGDNMQNELRRMALKPGFPYIEIYGHWTNDETKLETELIIAVE
;
A
#
# COMPACT_ATOMS: atom_id res chain seq x y z
N MET A 1 9.50 -18.78 -1.80
CA MET A 1 8.48 -17.71 -1.92
C MET A 1 8.14 -17.51 -3.39
N ASP A 2 6.88 -17.62 -3.71
CA ASP A 2 6.41 -17.52 -5.10
C ASP A 2 5.97 -16.08 -5.38
N ILE A 3 6.88 -15.25 -5.87
CA ILE A 3 6.56 -13.91 -6.33
C ILE A 3 6.31 -13.93 -7.82
N GLU A 4 5.44 -13.02 -8.28
CA GLU A 4 5.21 -12.81 -9.71
C GLU A 4 5.88 -11.49 -10.11
N VAL A 5 6.58 -11.49 -11.23
CA VAL A 5 7.08 -10.26 -11.85
C VAL A 5 6.16 -9.90 -13.00
N ILE A 6 5.50 -8.75 -12.89
CA ILE A 6 4.45 -8.33 -13.81
C ILE A 6 4.95 -7.14 -14.63
N ASN A 7 4.84 -7.26 -15.95
CA ASN A 7 5.28 -6.22 -16.88
C ASN A 7 4.11 -5.42 -17.47
N LEU A 8 2.88 -5.70 -17.03
CA LEU A 8 1.70 -4.92 -17.39
C LEU A 8 1.61 -3.70 -16.48
N GLY A 9 1.24 -2.57 -17.04
CA GLY A 9 1.12 -1.34 -16.25
C GLY A 9 0.10 -1.46 -15.12
N LEU A 10 0.40 -0.85 -13.98
CA LEU A 10 -0.51 -0.73 -12.85
C LEU A 10 -0.75 0.75 -12.59
N LYS A 11 -2.02 1.12 -12.47
CA LYS A 11 -2.42 2.47 -12.08
C LYS A 11 -3.32 2.39 -10.87
N LEU A 12 -2.96 3.13 -9.82
CA LEU A 12 -3.78 3.28 -8.62
C LEU A 12 -4.05 4.77 -8.40
N ASP A 13 -5.32 5.14 -8.31
CA ASP A 13 -5.75 6.47 -7.90
C ASP A 13 -6.29 6.36 -6.48
N ILE A 14 -5.57 6.94 -5.53
CA ILE A 14 -5.90 6.81 -4.12
C ILE A 14 -6.09 8.18 -3.48
N SER A 15 -6.98 8.23 -2.50
CA SER A 15 -7.29 9.41 -1.72
C SER A 15 -7.02 9.13 -0.25
N GLY A 16 -6.32 10.03 0.41
CA GLY A 16 -5.93 9.86 1.80
C GLY A 16 -5.03 10.99 2.27
N PHE A 17 -4.00 10.66 3.01
CA PHE A 17 -3.05 11.65 3.52
C PHE A 17 -1.62 11.18 3.38
N SER A 18 -0.71 12.14 3.18
CA SER A 18 0.72 11.89 3.12
C SER A 18 1.41 12.34 4.40
N GLY A 19 2.56 11.76 4.66
CA GLY A 19 3.41 12.13 5.79
C GLY A 19 4.83 11.64 5.59
N VAL A 20 5.68 11.92 6.57
CA VAL A 20 7.07 11.48 6.60
C VAL A 20 7.26 10.59 7.83
N ALA A 21 7.86 9.43 7.63
CA ALA A 21 8.11 8.47 8.70
C ALA A 21 9.37 8.86 9.47
N ALA A 22 9.21 9.65 10.53
CA ALA A 22 10.32 10.01 11.39
C ALA A 22 10.95 8.76 11.99
N ASN A 23 12.29 8.68 11.97
CA ASN A 23 13.06 7.54 12.49
C ASN A 23 12.64 6.20 11.85
N LYS A 24 12.19 6.22 10.59
CA LYS A 24 11.75 5.04 9.85
C LYS A 24 10.56 4.31 10.48
N ASN A 25 9.76 5.00 11.27
CA ASN A 25 8.54 4.43 11.83
C ASN A 25 7.42 4.42 10.79
N TYR A 26 7.55 3.59 9.76
CA TYR A 26 6.63 3.54 8.62
C TYR A 26 5.23 3.11 9.03
N ALA A 27 5.11 2.01 9.75
CA ALA A 27 3.81 1.49 10.16
C ALA A 27 3.06 2.47 11.07
N GLY A 28 3.74 3.04 12.07
CA GLY A 28 3.13 4.01 12.97
C GLY A 28 2.65 5.26 12.24
N THR A 29 3.42 5.73 11.27
CA THR A 29 3.04 6.87 10.45
C THR A 29 1.82 6.54 9.59
N ALA A 30 1.82 5.38 8.92
CA ALA A 30 0.68 4.96 8.11
C ALA A 30 -0.59 4.82 8.93
N PHE A 31 -0.53 4.26 10.14
CA PHE A 31 -1.67 4.17 11.05
C PHE A 31 -2.20 5.54 11.41
N ALA A 32 -1.33 6.49 11.74
CA ALA A 32 -1.74 7.85 12.11
C ALA A 32 -2.45 8.54 10.94
N LEU A 33 -1.94 8.37 9.71
CA LEU A 33 -2.55 8.93 8.51
C LEU A 33 -3.91 8.29 8.23
N MET A 34 -4.01 6.98 8.39
CA MET A 34 -5.25 6.24 8.22
C MET A 34 -6.30 6.67 9.25
N ASP A 35 -5.91 6.85 10.51
CA ASP A 35 -6.79 7.32 11.58
C ASP A 35 -7.29 8.74 11.31
N LYS A 36 -6.53 9.55 10.62
CA LYS A 36 -6.94 10.88 10.17
C LYS A 36 -7.90 10.83 8.98
N MET A 37 -7.71 9.86 8.10
CA MET A 37 -8.48 9.72 6.85
C MET A 37 -9.91 9.24 7.08
N TRP A 38 -10.11 8.18 7.87
CA TRP A 38 -11.42 7.55 8.01
C TRP A 38 -12.50 8.48 8.54
N PRO A 39 -12.23 9.35 9.54
CA PRO A 39 -13.25 10.33 9.98
C PRO A 39 -13.70 11.27 8.87
N VAL A 40 -12.79 11.68 7.98
CA VAL A 40 -13.15 12.54 6.84
C VAL A 40 -14.06 11.79 5.87
N ILE A 41 -13.72 10.55 5.53
CA ILE A 41 -14.53 9.72 4.64
C ILE A 41 -15.93 9.53 5.21
N LYS A 42 -16.02 9.21 6.49
CA LYS A 42 -17.29 8.99 7.17
C LYS A 42 -18.13 10.27 7.24
N ALA A 43 -17.51 11.39 7.62
CA ALA A 43 -18.22 12.66 7.78
C ALA A 43 -18.80 13.15 6.44
N LYS A 44 -18.12 12.90 5.34
CA LYS A 44 -18.54 13.32 4.00
C LYS A 44 -19.30 12.25 3.24
N GLY A 45 -19.51 11.07 3.82
CA GLY A 45 -20.23 9.99 3.18
C GLY A 45 -19.61 9.53 1.88
N LEU A 46 -18.28 9.55 1.78
CA LEU A 46 -17.58 9.15 0.56
C LEU A 46 -17.64 7.65 0.38
N LYS A 47 -18.01 7.21 -0.83
CA LYS A 47 -18.02 5.79 -1.18
C LYS A 47 -16.64 5.35 -1.63
N HIS A 48 -16.19 4.21 -1.13
CA HIS A 48 -14.85 3.68 -1.36
C HIS A 48 -14.90 2.17 -1.57
N LYS A 49 -13.80 1.61 -2.07
CA LYS A 49 -13.69 0.18 -2.36
C LYS A 49 -13.37 -0.69 -1.13
N GLY A 50 -13.17 -0.08 0.03
CA GLY A 50 -13.06 -0.77 1.31
C GLY A 50 -11.68 -1.26 1.71
N LEU A 51 -10.68 -1.12 0.86
CA LEU A 51 -9.33 -1.62 1.14
C LEU A 51 -8.39 -0.46 1.48
N ASN A 52 -7.67 -0.60 2.59
CA ASN A 52 -6.61 0.36 2.94
C ASN A 52 -5.37 0.09 2.09
N ILE A 53 -4.81 1.16 1.52
CA ILE A 53 -3.62 1.10 0.67
C ILE A 53 -2.56 1.99 1.29
N TRP A 54 -1.41 1.40 1.63
CA TRP A 54 -0.27 2.12 2.18
C TRP A 54 0.86 2.12 1.16
N VAL A 55 1.35 3.32 0.80
CA VAL A 55 2.39 3.51 -0.19
C VAL A 55 3.62 4.10 0.48
N TYR A 56 4.75 3.42 0.34
CA TYR A 56 6.03 3.87 0.88
C TYR A 56 6.92 4.27 -0.27
N GLU A 57 7.44 5.50 -0.19
CA GLU A 57 8.30 6.05 -1.24
C GLU A 57 9.68 6.42 -0.69
N ALA A 58 10.61 6.69 -1.59
CA ALA A 58 11.94 7.16 -1.22
C ALA A 58 11.86 8.44 -0.38
N GLY A 59 12.81 8.63 0.52
CA GLY A 59 12.82 9.80 1.40
C GLY A 59 11.89 9.66 2.60
N GLU A 60 11.59 8.43 3.00
CA GLU A 60 10.73 8.14 4.17
C GLU A 60 9.29 8.67 4.00
N LYS A 61 8.85 8.88 2.77
CA LYS A 61 7.49 9.35 2.48
C LYS A 61 6.51 8.21 2.57
N VAL A 62 5.35 8.48 3.20
CA VAL A 62 4.27 7.54 3.40
C VAL A 62 2.96 8.17 2.94
N PHE A 63 2.13 7.40 2.25
CA PHE A 63 0.77 7.79 1.91
C PHE A 63 -0.15 6.66 2.34
N ALA A 64 -1.20 6.97 3.11
CA ALA A 64 -2.24 6.02 3.47
C ALA A 64 -3.56 6.49 2.88
N GLY A 65 -4.22 5.62 2.14
CA GLY A 65 -5.44 6.00 1.44
C GLY A 65 -6.30 4.82 1.05
N VAL A 66 -7.33 5.14 0.30
CA VAL A 66 -8.29 4.18 -0.28
C VAL A 66 -8.61 4.61 -1.71
N GLU A 67 -9.10 3.67 -2.51
CA GLU A 67 -9.69 4.01 -3.79
C GLU A 67 -11.13 4.43 -3.57
N LEU A 68 -11.50 5.64 -4.01
CA LEU A 68 -12.90 6.08 -4.02
C LEU A 68 -13.62 5.48 -5.21
N GLU A 69 -14.91 5.18 -5.05
CA GLU A 69 -15.72 4.66 -6.17
C GLU A 69 -15.85 5.68 -7.29
N ASN A 70 -15.96 6.98 -6.96
CA ASN A 70 -16.01 8.05 -7.94
C ASN A 70 -14.74 8.90 -7.82
N GLN A 71 -13.78 8.66 -8.71
CA GLN A 71 -12.51 9.37 -8.75
C GLN A 71 -12.64 10.83 -9.23
N ALA A 72 -13.79 11.19 -9.81
CA ALA A 72 -14.03 12.56 -10.29
C ALA A 72 -14.49 13.49 -9.18
N ILE A 73 -14.80 13.00 -7.98
CA ILE A 73 -15.17 13.84 -6.85
C ILE A 73 -13.95 14.69 -6.44
N THR A 74 -14.15 16.00 -6.39
CA THR A 74 -13.15 16.96 -5.93
C THR A 74 -13.59 17.54 -4.59
N ASP A 75 -12.66 18.22 -3.92
CA ASP A 75 -12.93 18.89 -2.64
C ASP A 75 -13.42 17.93 -1.55
N THR A 76 -12.79 16.78 -1.48
CA THR A 76 -13.12 15.76 -0.48
C THR A 76 -12.52 16.06 0.88
N GLY A 77 -11.55 16.98 0.97
CA GLY A 77 -10.71 17.18 2.15
C GLY A 77 -9.55 16.18 2.24
N LEU A 78 -9.43 15.29 1.25
CA LEU A 78 -8.34 14.31 1.17
C LEU A 78 -7.34 14.73 0.10
N GLU A 79 -6.08 14.34 0.29
CA GLU A 79 -5.06 14.44 -0.75
C GLU A 79 -5.28 13.32 -1.75
N GLN A 80 -4.93 13.57 -3.00
CA GLN A 80 -5.02 12.57 -4.06
C GLN A 80 -3.62 12.17 -4.50
N LYS A 81 -3.44 10.88 -4.78
CA LYS A 81 -2.18 10.33 -5.27
C LYS A 81 -2.46 9.33 -6.37
N THR A 82 -1.74 9.47 -7.48
CA THR A 82 -1.74 8.49 -8.56
C THR A 82 -0.40 7.74 -8.53
N VAL A 83 -0.48 6.41 -8.48
CA VAL A 83 0.69 5.54 -8.59
C VAL A 83 0.66 4.88 -9.95
N LEU A 84 1.76 5.01 -10.70
CA LEU A 84 1.93 4.39 -12.02
C LEU A 84 3.17 3.49 -11.96
N LEU A 85 2.98 2.20 -12.24
CA LEU A 85 4.09 1.25 -12.33
C LEU A 85 4.09 0.59 -13.69
N THR A 86 5.28 0.42 -14.27
CA THR A 86 5.45 -0.30 -15.55
C THR A 86 5.87 -1.74 -15.34
N LYS A 87 6.64 -1.99 -14.29
CA LYS A 87 7.11 -3.32 -13.92
C LYS A 87 7.17 -3.43 -12.41
N TYR A 88 6.63 -4.50 -11.86
CA TYR A 88 6.60 -4.68 -10.42
C TYR A 88 6.57 -6.16 -10.04
N ALA A 89 6.98 -6.44 -8.81
CA ALA A 89 6.81 -7.74 -8.18
C ALA A 89 5.54 -7.75 -7.34
N TYR A 90 4.83 -8.84 -7.36
CA TYR A 90 3.58 -9.04 -6.65
C TYR A 90 3.65 -10.31 -5.80
N TYR A 91 3.15 -10.21 -4.58
CA TYR A 91 3.00 -11.35 -3.69
C TYR A 91 1.78 -11.14 -2.79
N LYS A 92 0.93 -12.16 -2.68
CA LYS A 92 -0.17 -12.15 -1.71
C LYS A 92 0.27 -12.87 -0.44
N HIS A 93 0.41 -12.10 0.63
CA HIS A 93 0.70 -12.64 1.95
C HIS A 93 -0.60 -13.08 2.62
N ILE A 94 -0.67 -14.32 3.07
CA ILE A 94 -1.81 -14.85 3.85
C ILE A 94 -1.28 -15.18 5.24
N GLY A 95 -1.83 -14.50 6.25
CA GLY A 95 -1.40 -14.68 7.62
C GLY A 95 -1.30 -13.37 8.40
N PRO A 96 -0.75 -13.42 9.62
CA PRO A 96 -0.71 -12.27 10.51
C PRO A 96 0.06 -11.08 9.95
N TYR A 97 -0.37 -9.88 10.27
CA TYR A 97 0.31 -8.64 9.90
C TYR A 97 1.72 -8.53 10.49
N SER A 98 1.97 -9.21 11.62
CA SER A 98 3.29 -9.24 12.25
C SER A 98 4.37 -9.87 11.36
N ARG A 99 3.97 -10.60 10.31
CA ARG A 99 4.89 -11.24 9.37
C ARG A 99 5.09 -10.46 8.07
N LEU A 100 4.43 -9.32 7.91
CA LEU A 100 4.52 -8.53 6.67
C LEU A 100 5.92 -8.00 6.41
N LYS A 101 6.62 -7.54 7.45
CA LYS A 101 8.00 -7.07 7.29
C LYS A 101 8.89 -8.17 6.75
N GLN A 102 8.77 -9.37 7.30
CA GLN A 102 9.55 -10.54 6.83
C GLN A 102 9.20 -10.87 5.38
N ALA A 103 7.92 -10.84 5.02
CA ALA A 103 7.48 -11.11 3.65
C ALA A 103 8.07 -10.08 2.69
N GLY A 104 8.05 -8.79 3.04
CA GLY A 104 8.64 -7.74 2.23
C GLY A 104 10.15 -7.91 2.04
N ASP A 105 10.86 -8.23 3.12
CA ASP A 105 12.31 -8.49 3.05
C ASP A 105 12.60 -9.71 2.16
N ASN A 106 11.80 -10.75 2.26
CA ASN A 106 11.94 -11.95 1.44
C ASN A 106 11.71 -11.64 -0.05
N MET A 107 10.73 -10.79 -0.36
CA MET A 107 10.50 -10.35 -1.74
C MET A 107 11.71 -9.61 -2.32
N GLN A 108 12.29 -8.70 -1.55
CA GLN A 108 13.48 -7.96 -1.99
C GLN A 108 14.65 -8.90 -2.24
N ASN A 109 14.87 -9.86 -1.35
CA ASN A 109 15.94 -10.85 -1.50
C ASN A 109 15.71 -11.73 -2.73
N GLU A 110 14.46 -12.12 -2.98
CA GLU A 110 14.10 -12.93 -4.15
C GLU A 110 14.35 -12.15 -5.45
N LEU A 111 13.99 -10.88 -5.49
CA LEU A 111 14.26 -10.02 -6.65
C LEU A 111 15.75 -9.90 -6.92
N ARG A 112 16.56 -9.70 -5.89
CA ARG A 112 18.02 -9.63 -6.03
C ARG A 112 18.59 -10.96 -6.55
N ARG A 113 18.07 -12.08 -6.06
CA ARG A 113 18.46 -13.40 -6.55
C ARG A 113 18.14 -13.59 -8.02
N MET A 114 17.07 -12.96 -8.51
CA MET A 114 16.68 -12.95 -9.93
C MET A 114 17.43 -11.89 -10.74
N ALA A 115 18.43 -11.22 -10.15
CA ALA A 115 19.18 -10.13 -10.76
C ALA A 115 18.29 -8.92 -11.13
N LEU A 116 17.22 -8.72 -10.36
CA LEU A 116 16.32 -7.57 -10.49
C LEU A 116 16.54 -6.61 -9.33
N LYS A 117 16.40 -5.31 -9.61
CA LYS A 117 16.59 -4.28 -8.58
C LYS A 117 15.26 -3.82 -8.03
N PRO A 118 14.97 -4.09 -6.74
CA PRO A 118 13.79 -3.54 -6.12
C PRO A 118 13.90 -2.02 -6.00
N GLY A 119 12.82 -1.31 -6.31
CA GLY A 119 12.75 0.13 -6.26
C GLY A 119 11.59 0.61 -5.40
N PHE A 120 11.25 1.87 -5.57
CA PHE A 120 10.08 2.47 -4.94
C PHE A 120 9.04 2.81 -6.01
N PRO A 121 7.76 2.83 -5.64
CA PRO A 121 7.21 2.61 -4.31
C PRO A 121 7.14 1.13 -3.91
N TYR A 122 7.04 0.90 -2.62
CA TYR A 122 6.58 -0.35 -2.02
C TYR A 122 5.14 -0.13 -1.54
N ILE A 123 4.24 -1.04 -1.88
CA ILE A 123 2.80 -0.86 -1.61
C ILE A 123 2.26 -2.06 -0.87
N GLU A 124 1.46 -1.79 0.15
CA GLU A 124 0.69 -2.81 0.87
C GLU A 124 -0.79 -2.52 0.70
N ILE A 125 -1.54 -3.50 0.19
CA ILE A 125 -2.99 -3.40 0.05
C ILE A 125 -3.60 -4.42 1.00
N TYR A 126 -4.26 -3.91 2.05
CA TYR A 126 -4.82 -4.74 3.10
C TYR A 126 -6.19 -5.24 2.68
N GLY A 127 -6.37 -6.57 2.72
CA GLY A 127 -7.66 -7.21 2.48
C GLY A 127 -8.64 -6.95 3.62
N HIS A 128 -9.84 -7.48 3.50
CA HIS A 128 -10.85 -7.31 4.52
C HIS A 128 -10.40 -7.98 5.83
N TRP A 129 -10.66 -7.29 6.93
CA TRP A 129 -10.27 -7.79 8.25
C TRP A 129 -11.09 -9.02 8.63
N THR A 130 -10.42 -9.97 9.30
CA THR A 130 -11.04 -11.12 9.95
C THR A 130 -10.37 -11.33 11.30
N ASN A 131 -11.10 -11.90 12.26
CA ASN A 131 -10.53 -12.20 13.57
C ASN A 131 -9.64 -13.45 13.57
N ASP A 132 -9.61 -14.20 12.47
CA ASP A 132 -8.68 -15.31 12.28
C ASP A 132 -7.45 -14.80 11.55
N GLU A 133 -6.38 -14.52 12.28
CA GLU A 133 -5.15 -13.98 11.73
C GLU A 133 -4.54 -14.85 10.62
N THR A 134 -4.80 -16.16 10.65
CA THR A 134 -4.26 -17.07 9.64
C THR A 134 -4.90 -16.87 8.27
N LYS A 135 -6.03 -16.16 8.21
CA LYS A 135 -6.79 -15.89 6.99
C LYS A 135 -6.67 -14.46 6.50
N LEU A 136 -5.94 -13.59 7.21
CA LEU A 136 -5.72 -12.23 6.76
C LEU A 136 -4.94 -12.24 5.46
N GLU A 137 -5.36 -11.39 4.51
CA GLU A 137 -4.71 -11.28 3.20
C GLU A 137 -4.16 -9.87 3.03
N THR A 138 -2.92 -9.77 2.57
CA THR A 138 -2.28 -8.51 2.23
C THR A 138 -1.53 -8.67 0.93
N GLU A 139 -1.83 -7.82 -0.04
CA GLU A 139 -1.09 -7.80 -1.30
C GLU A 139 0.14 -6.91 -1.14
N LEU A 140 1.30 -7.41 -1.52
CA LEU A 140 2.56 -6.70 -1.48
C LEU A 140 3.05 -6.44 -2.90
N ILE A 141 3.38 -5.19 -3.19
CA ILE A 141 3.82 -4.76 -4.52
C ILE A 141 5.12 -3.96 -4.36
N ILE A 142 6.15 -4.37 -5.09
CA ILE A 142 7.43 -3.66 -5.11
C ILE A 142 7.74 -3.27 -6.55
N ALA A 143 7.94 -1.98 -6.80
CA ALA A 143 8.38 -1.52 -8.11
C ALA A 143 9.75 -2.14 -8.44
N VAL A 144 9.95 -2.52 -9.69
CA VAL A 144 11.21 -3.08 -10.18
C VAL A 144 11.83 -2.07 -11.14
N GLU A 145 13.06 -1.70 -10.84
CA GLU A 145 13.85 -0.82 -11.70
C GLU A 145 14.47 -1.53 -12.88
#